data_00077d2075206684c501c21ae1babffd
#
_entry.id   00077d2075206684c501c21ae1babffd
#
_cell.length_a   1.000
_cell.length_b   1.000
_cell.length_c   1.000
_cell.angle_alpha   90.00
_cell.angle_beta   90.00
_cell.angle_gamma   90.00
#
_symmetry.space_group_name_H-M   'P 1'
#
loop_
_entity.id
_entity.type
_entity.pdbx_description
1 polymer ?
#
loop_
_entity_poly.entity_id
_entity_poly.type
_entity_poly.pdbx_seq_one_letter_code
_entity_poly.pdbx_strand_id
1 'polypeptide(L)'
;MYPGAALFYTALSGDSCAFFGGEYMSQELSRMERPSTDRFSGKRKLLLVPLLYGPPTASEEGVAILQRYWEQVQGQLSDLESKLGGLHHIYHESLTSGGEDGLKQLEAMDQRSYGLIAAKCEAGAALEATEDQEILLEALDLQRCLMVPLMTEKVALALNEWMTERNHSRYENIGTQIDETLGENEVGLLMINERHQVQFAEDIEVFFVAPPALADFRTWIQQWAAQQQQQAAAAQQAGPDAVESGEEPG
;
A
#
# COMPACT_ATOMS: atom_id res chain seq x y z
N MET A 1 -18.46 -5.11 13.27
CA MET A 1 -18.50 -5.67 11.92
C MET A 1 -18.22 -4.50 10.98
N TYR A 2 -16.95 -4.22 10.67
CA TYR A 2 -16.53 -3.12 9.79
C TYR A 2 -16.45 -3.66 8.37
N PRO A 3 -17.12 -3.04 7.37
CA PRO A 3 -16.93 -3.41 5.98
C PRO A 3 -15.59 -2.89 5.51
N GLY A 4 -14.81 -3.77 4.86
CA GLY A 4 -13.46 -3.53 4.39
C GLY A 4 -13.33 -2.27 3.53
N ALA A 5 -12.23 -1.56 3.73
CA ALA A 5 -11.83 -0.39 2.97
C ALA A 5 -11.54 -0.76 1.51
N ALA A 6 -12.48 -0.49 0.62
CA ALA A 6 -12.25 -0.55 -0.82
C ALA A 6 -11.58 0.75 -1.25
N LEU A 7 -10.27 0.71 -1.47
CA LEU A 7 -9.51 1.81 -2.05
C LEU A 7 -9.88 1.97 -3.54
N PHE A 8 -10.48 3.11 -3.88
CA PHE A 8 -10.72 3.48 -5.26
C PHE A 8 -9.42 3.90 -5.96
N TYR A 9 -9.06 3.17 -7.01
CA TYR A 9 -8.06 3.56 -7.98
C TYR A 9 -8.66 4.61 -8.92
N THR A 10 -8.36 5.89 -8.72
CA THR A 10 -8.59 6.92 -9.74
C THR A 10 -7.40 6.96 -10.69
N ALA A 11 -7.59 6.46 -11.90
CA ALA A 11 -6.63 6.60 -12.97
C ALA A 11 -6.68 8.04 -13.50
N LEU A 12 -5.59 8.80 -13.32
CA LEU A 12 -5.31 10.00 -14.09
C LEU A 12 -4.53 9.60 -15.34
N SER A 13 -5.15 9.83 -16.48
CA SER A 13 -4.61 9.65 -17.83
C SER A 13 -3.69 10.80 -18.22
N GLY A 14 -2.62 10.48 -18.98
CA GLY A 14 -1.96 11.38 -19.90
C GLY A 14 -0.55 11.76 -19.49
N ASP A 15 0.48 11.18 -20.18
CA ASP A 15 1.14 11.94 -21.21
C ASP A 15 2.09 11.08 -22.03
N SER A 16 2.10 11.41 -23.31
CA SER A 16 2.80 10.85 -24.44
C SER A 16 4.31 10.98 -24.28
N CYS A 17 5.07 9.88 -24.27
CA CYS A 17 6.52 9.90 -24.46
C CYS A 17 6.88 9.56 -25.90
N ALA A 18 7.46 10.53 -26.59
CA ALA A 18 8.02 10.40 -27.91
C ALA A 18 9.23 9.46 -27.93
N PHE A 19 9.23 8.54 -28.88
CA PHE A 19 10.36 7.67 -29.21
C PHE A 19 11.48 8.49 -29.85
N PHE A 20 12.65 8.55 -29.22
CA PHE A 20 13.91 8.90 -29.88
C PHE A 20 14.74 7.63 -30.04
N GLY A 21 14.98 7.26 -31.29
CA GLY A 21 15.93 6.22 -31.66
C GLY A 21 17.36 6.70 -31.42
N GLY A 22 18.12 5.95 -30.66
CA GLY A 22 19.55 6.13 -30.43
C GLY A 22 20.26 4.78 -30.48
N GLU A 23 21.35 4.73 -31.25
CA GLU A 23 22.20 3.60 -31.51
C GLU A 23 22.67 2.88 -30.26
N TYR A 24 22.51 1.57 -30.24
CA TYR A 24 23.06 0.69 -29.21
C TYR A 24 24.58 0.63 -29.32
N MET A 25 25.27 1.45 -28.56
CA MET A 25 26.65 1.18 -28.17
C MET A 25 26.61 0.16 -27.03
N SER A 26 27.11 -1.03 -27.28
CA SER A 26 27.35 -2.05 -26.25
C SER A 26 28.48 -1.58 -25.32
N GLN A 27 28.13 -0.77 -24.32
CA GLN A 27 29.01 -0.57 -23.17
C GLN A 27 28.90 -1.82 -22.30
N GLU A 28 30.05 -2.48 -22.07
CA GLU A 28 30.19 -3.44 -20.98
C GLU A 28 29.60 -2.81 -19.71
N LEU A 29 28.51 -3.39 -19.23
CA LEU A 29 27.95 -3.07 -17.92
C LEU A 29 29.07 -3.39 -16.91
N SER A 30 29.81 -2.36 -16.54
CA SER A 30 30.84 -2.44 -15.52
C SER A 30 30.21 -3.15 -14.31
N ARG A 31 30.86 -4.19 -13.85
CA ARG A 31 30.49 -5.01 -12.71
C ARG A 31 30.39 -4.06 -11.51
N MET A 32 29.18 -3.61 -11.18
CA MET A 32 28.93 -2.83 -9.98
C MET A 32 29.37 -3.69 -8.80
N GLU A 33 30.44 -3.29 -8.12
CA GLU A 33 30.83 -3.91 -6.87
C GLU A 33 29.62 -3.87 -5.94
N ARG A 34 29.26 -5.05 -5.38
CA ARG A 34 28.20 -5.10 -4.38
C ARG A 34 28.66 -4.24 -3.21
N PRO A 35 27.90 -3.20 -2.83
CA PRO A 35 28.29 -2.35 -1.72
C PRO A 35 28.48 -3.21 -0.48
N SER A 36 29.64 -3.04 0.21
CA SER A 36 29.91 -3.69 1.48
C SER A 36 28.82 -3.32 2.48
N THR A 37 28.38 -4.27 3.30
CA THR A 37 27.43 -4.03 4.40
C THR A 37 27.95 -3.01 5.40
N ASP A 38 29.28 -2.84 5.49
CA ASP A 38 29.94 -1.82 6.33
C ASP A 38 29.51 -0.37 5.98
N ARG A 39 29.05 -0.12 4.75
CA ARG A 39 28.49 1.17 4.34
C ARG A 39 27.27 1.59 5.14
N PHE A 40 26.54 0.62 5.69
CA PHE A 40 25.33 0.84 6.47
C PHE A 40 25.56 0.75 7.98
N SER A 41 26.82 0.60 8.42
CA SER A 41 27.19 0.64 9.83
C SER A 41 26.96 2.04 10.39
N GLY A 42 26.30 2.15 11.52
CA GLY A 42 25.94 3.43 12.16
C GLY A 42 24.66 4.08 11.62
N LYS A 43 24.07 3.57 10.55
CA LYS A 43 22.81 4.10 10.01
C LYS A 43 21.59 3.35 10.53
N ARG A 44 20.49 4.06 10.69
CA ARG A 44 19.15 3.47 10.85
C ARG A 44 18.70 2.86 9.51
N LYS A 45 18.09 1.70 9.54
CA LYS A 45 17.69 0.96 8.31
C LYS A 45 16.21 0.71 8.35
N LEU A 46 15.51 1.01 7.25
CA LEU A 46 14.06 0.82 7.14
C LEU A 46 13.75 -0.04 5.93
N LEU A 47 13.19 -1.23 6.17
CA LEU A 47 12.67 -2.10 5.11
C LEU A 47 11.24 -1.64 4.80
N LEU A 48 11.00 -1.18 3.58
CA LEU A 48 9.70 -0.67 3.15
C LEU A 48 9.00 -1.72 2.28
N VAL A 49 7.86 -2.21 2.76
CA VAL A 49 7.01 -3.20 2.09
C VAL A 49 5.69 -2.56 1.66
N PRO A 50 5.37 -2.54 0.37
CA PRO A 50 4.08 -2.08 -0.10
C PRO A 50 2.93 -2.95 0.42
N LEU A 51 1.93 -2.35 1.06
CA LEU A 51 0.69 -3.03 1.40
C LEU A 51 -0.20 -3.13 0.16
N LEU A 52 -0.59 -4.35 -0.17
CA LEU A 52 -1.48 -4.63 -1.30
C LEU A 52 -2.84 -5.09 -0.80
N TYR A 53 -3.86 -4.34 -1.19
CA TYR A 53 -5.25 -4.67 -0.91
C TYR A 53 -5.93 -5.12 -2.21
N GLY A 54 -6.42 -6.37 -2.22
CA GLY A 54 -7.23 -6.86 -3.34
C GLY A 54 -8.69 -6.39 -3.22
N PRO A 55 -9.40 -6.24 -4.36
CA PRO A 55 -10.82 -5.97 -4.33
C PRO A 55 -11.58 -7.14 -3.68
N PRO A 56 -12.74 -6.88 -3.03
CA PRO A 56 -13.55 -7.93 -2.38
C PRO A 56 -13.99 -9.04 -3.34
N THR A 57 -14.10 -8.73 -4.62
CA THR A 57 -14.49 -9.65 -5.71
C THR A 57 -13.29 -10.06 -6.56
N ALA A 58 -12.12 -10.23 -5.93
CA ALA A 58 -10.92 -10.68 -6.65
C ALA A 58 -11.16 -12.04 -7.33
N SER A 59 -10.69 -12.16 -8.58
CA SER A 59 -10.65 -13.44 -9.28
C SER A 59 -9.67 -14.41 -8.62
N GLU A 60 -9.77 -15.71 -8.92
CA GLU A 60 -8.79 -16.71 -8.47
C GLU A 60 -7.36 -16.30 -8.85
N GLU A 61 -7.17 -15.71 -10.04
CA GLU A 61 -5.90 -15.17 -10.48
C GLU A 61 -5.38 -14.07 -9.54
N GLY A 62 -6.23 -13.09 -9.19
CA GLY A 62 -5.87 -12.01 -8.29
C GLY A 62 -5.50 -12.51 -6.88
N VAL A 63 -6.22 -13.50 -6.38
CA VAL A 63 -5.90 -14.17 -5.10
C VAL A 63 -4.53 -14.86 -5.17
N ALA A 64 -4.26 -15.60 -6.26
CA ALA A 64 -2.98 -16.28 -6.47
C ALA A 64 -1.80 -15.31 -6.59
N ILE A 65 -1.99 -14.16 -7.25
CA ILE A 65 -0.97 -13.10 -7.33
C ILE A 65 -0.66 -12.54 -5.94
N LEU A 66 -1.69 -12.22 -5.15
CA LEU A 66 -1.52 -11.72 -3.79
C LEU A 66 -0.83 -12.74 -2.88
N GLN A 67 -1.19 -14.01 -2.97
CA GLN A 67 -0.52 -15.05 -2.19
C GLN A 67 0.96 -15.15 -2.56
N ARG A 68 1.28 -15.20 -3.85
CA ARG A 68 2.66 -15.23 -4.35
C ARG A 68 3.44 -13.98 -3.93
N TYR A 69 2.79 -12.82 -3.90
CA TYR A 69 3.41 -11.58 -3.42
C TYR A 69 3.89 -11.73 -1.98
N TRP A 70 3.02 -12.16 -1.07
CA TRP A 70 3.36 -12.31 0.35
C TRP A 70 4.42 -13.38 0.61
N GLU A 71 4.40 -14.50 -0.14
CA GLU A 71 5.45 -15.52 -0.08
C GLU A 71 6.82 -14.94 -0.50
N GLN A 72 6.84 -14.15 -1.57
CA GLN A 72 8.07 -13.51 -2.05
C GLN A 72 8.54 -12.39 -1.11
N VAL A 73 7.64 -11.60 -0.52
CA VAL A 73 7.97 -10.62 0.52
C VAL A 73 8.66 -11.30 1.69
N GLN A 74 8.10 -12.39 2.19
CA GLN A 74 8.68 -13.13 3.30
C GLN A 74 10.10 -13.64 2.98
N GLY A 75 10.32 -14.15 1.77
CA GLY A 75 11.65 -14.57 1.31
C GLY A 75 12.64 -13.42 1.25
N GLN A 76 12.26 -12.28 0.65
CA GLN A 76 13.13 -11.10 0.56
C GLN A 76 13.43 -10.49 1.93
N LEU A 77 12.46 -10.44 2.84
CA LEU A 77 12.69 -9.99 4.21
C LEU A 77 13.71 -10.89 4.92
N SER A 78 13.59 -12.21 4.82
CA SER A 78 14.54 -13.15 5.42
C SER A 78 15.96 -12.94 4.87
N ASP A 79 16.09 -12.72 3.56
CA ASP A 79 17.36 -12.42 2.92
C ASP A 79 17.97 -11.09 3.39
N LEU A 80 17.15 -10.06 3.58
CA LEU A 80 17.59 -8.76 4.08
C LEU A 80 17.99 -8.84 5.56
N GLU A 81 17.20 -9.50 6.40
CA GLU A 81 17.51 -9.71 7.80
C GLU A 81 18.83 -10.45 8.01
N SER A 82 19.13 -11.44 7.15
CA SER A 82 20.39 -12.16 7.20
C SER A 82 21.62 -11.28 6.94
N LYS A 83 21.43 -10.16 6.24
CA LYS A 83 22.51 -9.22 5.82
C LYS A 83 22.59 -7.97 6.67
N LEU A 84 21.45 -7.47 7.13
CA LEU A 84 21.33 -6.17 7.81
C LEU A 84 21.13 -6.31 9.32
N GLY A 85 20.78 -7.49 9.81
CA GLY A 85 20.39 -7.78 11.17
C GLY A 85 18.89 -8.05 11.30
N GLY A 86 18.47 -8.64 12.43
CA GLY A 86 17.06 -8.89 12.73
C GLY A 86 16.27 -7.60 12.89
N LEU A 87 14.94 -7.69 12.74
CA LEU A 87 14.04 -6.56 12.93
C LEU A 87 13.98 -6.16 14.42
N HIS A 88 14.01 -4.86 14.69
CA HIS A 88 13.83 -4.26 16.01
C HIS A 88 12.45 -3.66 16.17
N HIS A 89 11.97 -2.93 15.14
CA HIS A 89 10.69 -2.24 15.13
C HIS A 89 9.87 -2.59 13.90
N ILE A 90 8.55 -2.65 14.06
CA ILE A 90 7.59 -2.88 12.98
C ILE A 90 6.55 -1.77 13.04
N TYR A 91 6.35 -1.15 11.89
CA TYR A 91 5.36 -0.10 11.63
C TYR A 91 4.40 -0.59 10.57
N HIS A 92 3.11 -0.40 10.80
CA HIS A 92 2.08 -0.77 9.81
C HIS A 92 1.06 0.36 9.70
N GLU A 93 0.78 0.84 8.49
CA GLU A 93 -0.24 1.88 8.31
C GLU A 93 -1.58 1.43 8.91
N SER A 94 -2.35 2.38 9.40
CA SER A 94 -3.63 2.17 10.08
C SER A 94 -3.56 1.54 11.49
N LEU A 95 -2.38 1.32 12.06
CA LEU A 95 -2.25 0.90 13.46
C LEU A 95 -2.11 2.11 14.39
N THR A 96 -3.08 2.24 15.28
CA THR A 96 -3.12 3.30 16.31
C THR A 96 -2.65 2.82 17.69
N SER A 97 -2.32 1.54 17.81
CA SER A 97 -1.81 0.92 19.03
C SER A 97 -0.64 0.02 18.72
N GLY A 98 0.32 -0.07 19.63
CA GLY A 98 1.47 -0.99 19.54
C GLY A 98 1.27 -2.26 20.36
N GLY A 99 2.26 -3.15 20.32
CA GLY A 99 2.31 -4.37 21.12
C GLY A 99 1.12 -5.31 20.92
N GLU A 100 0.63 -5.90 22.00
CA GLU A 100 -0.49 -6.88 21.93
C GLU A 100 -1.80 -6.28 21.41
N ASP A 101 -2.10 -5.03 21.73
CA ASP A 101 -3.33 -4.39 21.26
C ASP A 101 -3.23 -4.05 19.78
N GLY A 102 -2.05 -3.66 19.29
CA GLY A 102 -1.76 -3.52 17.86
C GLY A 102 -1.90 -4.84 17.10
N LEU A 103 -1.41 -5.96 17.66
CA LEU A 103 -1.59 -7.28 17.07
C LEU A 103 -3.07 -7.68 16.97
N LYS A 104 -3.87 -7.43 18.01
CA LYS A 104 -5.33 -7.68 17.97
C LYS A 104 -6.03 -6.81 16.90
N GLN A 105 -5.62 -5.53 16.80
CA GLN A 105 -6.14 -4.62 15.79
C GLN A 105 -5.80 -5.16 14.38
N LEU A 106 -4.57 -5.58 14.16
CA LEU A 106 -4.09 -6.11 12.88
C LEU A 106 -4.78 -7.43 12.49
N GLU A 107 -4.96 -8.36 13.45
CA GLU A 107 -5.68 -9.61 13.23
C GLU A 107 -7.10 -9.37 12.70
N ALA A 108 -7.77 -8.33 13.23
CA ALA A 108 -9.12 -7.96 12.80
C ALA A 108 -9.15 -7.26 11.42
N MET A 109 -8.05 -6.63 11.00
CA MET A 109 -7.97 -5.83 9.78
C MET A 109 -7.42 -6.60 8.58
N ASP A 110 -6.29 -7.27 8.76
CA ASP A 110 -5.55 -7.95 7.68
C ASP A 110 -4.81 -9.21 8.17
N GLN A 111 -5.44 -10.34 7.96
CA GLN A 111 -4.89 -11.65 8.33
C GLN A 111 -3.55 -11.98 7.64
N ARG A 112 -3.26 -11.40 6.47
CA ARG A 112 -2.03 -11.71 5.73
C ARG A 112 -0.82 -11.04 6.35
N SER A 113 -0.91 -9.73 6.59
CA SER A 113 0.14 -8.99 7.29
C SER A 113 0.25 -9.43 8.75
N TYR A 114 -0.87 -9.77 9.42
CA TYR A 114 -0.88 -10.29 10.78
C TYR A 114 0.03 -11.51 10.94
N GLY A 115 -0.10 -12.55 10.10
CA GLY A 115 0.71 -13.76 10.22
C GLY A 115 2.22 -13.50 10.11
N LEU A 116 2.62 -12.59 9.22
CA LEU A 116 4.01 -12.18 9.06
C LEU A 116 4.50 -11.39 10.29
N ILE A 117 3.73 -10.38 10.71
CA ILE A 117 4.10 -9.48 11.80
C ILE A 117 4.14 -10.22 13.15
N ALA A 118 3.15 -11.06 13.43
CA ALA A 118 3.10 -11.84 14.66
C ALA A 118 4.36 -12.71 14.80
N ALA A 119 4.79 -13.41 13.74
CA ALA A 119 6.01 -14.20 13.76
C ALA A 119 7.27 -13.36 14.01
N LYS A 120 7.31 -12.11 13.51
CA LYS A 120 8.44 -11.20 13.76
C LYS A 120 8.42 -10.63 15.19
N CYS A 121 7.25 -10.37 15.74
CA CYS A 121 7.10 -9.99 17.15
C CYS A 121 7.52 -11.12 18.10
N GLU A 122 7.15 -12.36 17.78
CA GLU A 122 7.62 -13.53 18.54
C GLU A 122 9.15 -13.69 18.48
N ALA A 123 9.77 -13.27 17.37
CA ALA A 123 11.23 -13.23 17.24
C ALA A 123 11.91 -12.07 17.96
N GLY A 124 11.14 -11.15 18.58
CA GLY A 124 11.64 -10.07 19.41
C GLY A 124 11.49 -8.67 18.87
N ALA A 125 10.88 -8.47 17.69
CA ALA A 125 10.59 -7.13 17.17
C ALA A 125 9.43 -6.48 17.92
N ALA A 126 9.53 -5.16 18.17
CA ALA A 126 8.46 -4.37 18.77
C ALA A 126 7.48 -3.90 17.68
N LEU A 127 6.18 -4.10 17.87
CA LEU A 127 5.15 -3.50 17.04
C LEU A 127 4.79 -2.12 17.59
N GLU A 128 4.97 -1.08 16.77
CA GLU A 128 4.77 0.31 17.19
C GLU A 128 3.39 0.83 16.79
N ALA A 129 2.86 1.77 17.58
CA ALA A 129 1.74 2.59 17.17
C ALA A 129 2.22 3.53 16.06
N THR A 130 1.70 3.36 14.85
CA THR A 130 2.22 4.04 13.67
C THR A 130 1.43 5.29 13.33
N GLU A 131 0.14 5.33 13.67
CA GLU A 131 -0.75 6.43 13.32
C GLU A 131 -1.45 7.03 14.55
N ASP A 132 -1.72 8.33 14.48
CA ASP A 132 -2.61 9.01 15.41
C ASP A 132 -4.06 8.62 15.14
N GLN A 133 -4.79 8.26 16.20
CA GLN A 133 -6.15 7.76 16.11
C GLN A 133 -7.13 8.82 15.59
N GLU A 134 -7.00 10.07 16.03
CA GLU A 134 -7.91 11.15 15.65
C GLU A 134 -7.75 11.50 14.17
N ILE A 135 -6.50 11.70 13.74
CA ILE A 135 -6.15 12.00 12.35
C ILE A 135 -6.60 10.86 11.41
N LEU A 136 -6.41 9.60 11.81
CA LEU A 136 -6.83 8.44 11.03
C LEU A 136 -8.37 8.39 10.89
N LEU A 137 -9.11 8.60 11.99
CA LEU A 137 -10.57 8.58 11.95
C LEU A 137 -11.14 9.71 11.08
N GLU A 138 -10.59 10.92 11.15
CA GLU A 138 -10.96 12.03 10.28
C GLU A 138 -10.73 11.69 8.79
N ALA A 139 -9.57 11.12 8.45
CA ALA A 139 -9.27 10.69 7.09
C ALA A 139 -10.26 9.63 6.59
N LEU A 140 -10.64 8.67 7.44
CA LEU A 140 -11.63 7.64 7.12
C LEU A 140 -13.03 8.23 6.92
N ASP A 141 -13.43 9.23 7.69
CA ASP A 141 -14.72 9.90 7.52
C ASP A 141 -14.75 10.72 6.22
N LEU A 142 -13.68 11.44 5.90
CA LEU A 142 -13.54 12.14 4.62
C LEU A 142 -13.59 11.17 3.43
N GLN A 143 -12.93 10.03 3.55
CA GLN A 143 -12.98 8.97 2.53
C GLN A 143 -14.43 8.47 2.32
N ARG A 144 -15.19 8.23 3.40
CA ARG A 144 -16.60 7.84 3.30
C ARG A 144 -17.44 8.92 2.61
N CYS A 145 -17.22 10.19 2.93
CA CYS A 145 -17.91 11.30 2.26
C CYS A 145 -17.63 11.34 0.75
N LEU A 146 -16.39 11.03 0.33
CA LEU A 146 -16.00 10.99 -1.08
C LEU A 146 -16.53 9.75 -1.84
N MET A 147 -17.00 8.72 -1.12
CA MET A 147 -17.58 7.53 -1.75
C MET A 147 -19.03 7.72 -2.25
N VAL A 148 -19.71 8.78 -1.83
CA VAL A 148 -21.07 9.09 -2.29
C VAL A 148 -21.04 10.07 -3.44
N PRO A 149 -21.98 10.00 -4.41
CA PRO A 149 -22.10 10.98 -5.47
C PRO A 149 -22.37 12.37 -4.91
N LEU A 150 -21.46 13.32 -5.15
CA LEU A 150 -21.58 14.69 -4.69
C LEU A 150 -22.30 15.52 -5.73
N MET A 151 -23.27 16.34 -5.28
CA MET A 151 -24.12 17.13 -6.15
C MET A 151 -23.45 18.42 -6.65
N THR A 152 -22.40 18.89 -5.98
CA THR A 152 -21.73 20.15 -6.32
C THR A 152 -20.23 20.00 -6.33
N GLU A 153 -19.60 20.59 -7.36
CA GLU A 153 -18.14 20.62 -7.49
C GLU A 153 -17.47 21.33 -6.29
N LYS A 154 -18.10 22.38 -5.77
CA LYS A 154 -17.57 23.11 -4.59
C LYS A 154 -17.38 22.22 -3.38
N VAL A 155 -18.34 21.33 -3.10
CA VAL A 155 -18.22 20.38 -1.97
C VAL A 155 -17.17 19.33 -2.27
N ALA A 156 -17.12 18.80 -3.51
CA ALA A 156 -16.12 17.85 -3.92
C ALA A 156 -14.68 18.40 -3.77
N LEU A 157 -14.45 19.64 -4.18
CA LEU A 157 -13.16 20.31 -4.03
C LEU A 157 -12.79 20.48 -2.55
N ALA A 158 -13.70 20.97 -1.70
CA ALA A 158 -13.43 21.14 -0.27
C ALA A 158 -13.09 19.83 0.43
N LEU A 159 -13.82 18.74 0.14
CA LEU A 159 -13.53 17.43 0.70
C LEU A 159 -12.17 16.87 0.22
N ASN A 160 -11.80 17.11 -1.03
CA ASN A 160 -10.48 16.72 -1.55
C ASN A 160 -9.33 17.52 -0.91
N GLU A 161 -9.52 18.82 -0.68
CA GLU A 161 -8.55 19.66 0.04
C GLU A 161 -8.34 19.14 1.47
N TRP A 162 -9.41 18.87 2.22
CA TRP A 162 -9.34 18.32 3.57
C TRP A 162 -8.72 16.93 3.59
N MET A 163 -9.04 16.06 2.63
CA MET A 163 -8.42 14.76 2.50
C MET A 163 -6.91 14.89 2.26
N THR A 164 -6.49 15.82 1.42
CA THR A 164 -5.07 16.08 1.15
C THR A 164 -4.35 16.54 2.41
N GLU A 165 -4.95 17.47 3.17
CA GLU A 165 -4.42 17.96 4.44
C GLU A 165 -4.31 16.83 5.47
N ARG A 166 -5.35 16.01 5.63
CA ARG A 166 -5.33 14.89 6.59
C ARG A 166 -4.30 13.81 6.22
N ASN A 167 -4.18 13.49 4.94
CA ASN A 167 -3.15 12.56 4.49
C ASN A 167 -1.73 13.11 4.74
N HIS A 168 -1.53 14.41 4.56
CA HIS A 168 -0.26 15.05 4.88
C HIS A 168 0.07 14.90 6.37
N SER A 169 -0.88 15.25 7.27
CA SER A 169 -0.72 15.09 8.71
C SER A 169 -0.46 13.62 9.12
N ARG A 170 -1.15 12.65 8.49
CA ARG A 170 -0.90 11.22 8.71
C ARG A 170 0.54 10.84 8.38
N TYR A 171 1.03 11.25 7.20
CA TYR A 171 2.39 10.90 6.75
C TYR A 171 3.48 11.60 7.58
N GLU A 172 3.24 12.83 8.02
CA GLU A 172 4.12 13.52 8.98
C GLU A 172 4.17 12.76 10.31
N ASN A 173 3.02 12.33 10.85
CA ASN A 173 2.97 11.55 12.08
C ASN A 173 3.71 10.22 11.94
N ILE A 174 3.49 9.47 10.87
CA ILE A 174 4.20 8.20 10.60
C ILE A 174 5.71 8.44 10.55
N GLY A 175 6.17 9.48 9.84
CA GLY A 175 7.58 9.84 9.78
C GLY A 175 8.17 10.15 11.15
N THR A 176 7.44 10.91 11.98
CA THR A 176 7.83 11.27 13.36
C THR A 176 7.91 10.02 14.25
N GLN A 177 6.93 9.13 14.20
CA GLN A 177 6.93 7.90 14.99
C GLN A 177 8.14 7.00 14.65
N ILE A 178 8.49 6.90 13.37
CA ILE A 178 9.67 6.16 12.93
C ILE A 178 10.95 6.84 13.43
N ASP A 179 11.03 8.18 13.34
CA ASP A 179 12.19 8.94 13.75
C ASP A 179 12.44 8.86 15.27
N GLU A 180 11.39 8.84 16.07
CA GLU A 180 11.45 8.78 17.53
C GLU A 180 11.77 7.39 18.08
N THR A 181 11.36 6.32 17.38
CA THR A 181 11.45 4.95 17.91
C THR A 181 12.60 4.14 17.31
N LEU A 182 12.94 4.35 16.03
CA LEU A 182 14.02 3.61 15.36
C LEU A 182 15.38 4.15 15.79
N GLY A 183 16.15 3.36 16.55
CA GLY A 183 17.47 3.74 17.07
C GLY A 183 18.62 3.52 16.08
N GLU A 184 19.80 4.05 16.44
CA GLU A 184 21.03 3.86 15.65
C GLU A 184 21.37 2.37 15.48
N ASN A 185 21.78 1.98 14.28
CA ASN A 185 22.09 0.60 13.88
C ASN A 185 20.87 -0.34 13.86
N GLU A 186 19.71 0.08 14.24
CA GLU A 186 18.50 -0.74 14.22
C GLU A 186 17.92 -0.92 12.83
N VAL A 187 17.11 -1.96 12.68
CA VAL A 187 16.37 -2.29 11.45
C VAL A 187 14.89 -2.23 11.76
N GLY A 188 14.18 -1.35 11.10
CA GLY A 188 12.73 -1.24 11.12
C GLY A 188 12.09 -1.87 9.88
N LEU A 189 10.85 -2.31 10.01
CA LEU A 189 9.99 -2.72 8.91
C LEU A 189 8.80 -1.78 8.84
N LEU A 190 8.60 -1.08 7.72
CA LEU A 190 7.41 -0.28 7.46
C LEU A 190 6.55 -0.96 6.38
N MET A 191 5.31 -1.27 6.73
CA MET A 191 4.31 -1.78 5.81
C MET A 191 3.28 -0.68 5.54
N ILE A 192 3.30 -0.13 4.33
CA ILE A 192 2.50 1.05 3.98
C ILE A 192 2.08 1.02 2.51
N ASN A 193 1.00 1.73 2.17
CA ASN A 193 0.57 1.91 0.79
C ASN A 193 1.70 2.45 -0.08
N GLU A 194 1.84 1.91 -1.29
CA GLU A 194 2.91 2.28 -2.24
C GLU A 194 2.94 3.77 -2.61
N ARG A 195 1.80 4.46 -2.52
CA ARG A 195 1.67 5.88 -2.87
C ARG A 195 1.83 6.82 -1.68
N HIS A 196 2.37 6.32 -0.57
CA HIS A 196 2.63 7.15 0.60
C HIS A 196 3.57 8.31 0.27
N GLN A 197 3.50 9.38 1.07
CA GLN A 197 4.34 10.57 0.96
C GLN A 197 5.13 10.82 2.26
N VAL A 198 5.36 9.76 3.04
CA VAL A 198 6.16 9.85 4.26
C VAL A 198 7.56 10.30 3.91
N GLN A 199 8.04 11.33 4.62
CA GLN A 199 9.41 11.80 4.55
C GLN A 199 10.20 11.16 5.69
N PHE A 200 11.31 10.52 5.36
CA PHE A 200 12.19 9.91 6.34
C PHE A 200 13.38 10.82 6.63
N ALA A 201 13.94 10.74 7.84
CA ALA A 201 15.15 11.46 8.21
C ALA A 201 16.34 11.03 7.33
N GLU A 202 17.29 11.94 7.08
CA GLU A 202 18.40 11.74 6.13
C GLU A 202 19.35 10.59 6.51
N ASP A 203 19.38 10.23 7.79
CA ASP A 203 20.21 9.13 8.30
C ASP A 203 19.51 7.75 8.22
N ILE A 204 18.24 7.71 7.84
CA ILE A 204 17.50 6.47 7.59
C ILE A 204 17.77 5.98 6.17
N GLU A 205 18.42 4.83 6.05
CA GLU A 205 18.59 4.14 4.76
C GLU A 205 17.37 3.26 4.47
N VAL A 206 16.65 3.58 3.39
CA VAL A 206 15.41 2.88 3.02
C VAL A 206 15.70 1.78 1.99
N PHE A 207 15.27 0.56 2.31
CA PHE A 207 15.36 -0.61 1.45
C PHE A 207 13.97 -0.99 0.95
N PHE A 208 13.68 -0.74 -0.30
CA PHE A 208 12.38 -1.05 -0.89
C PHE A 208 12.28 -2.54 -1.23
N VAL A 209 11.31 -3.23 -0.64
CA VAL A 209 11.01 -4.65 -0.88
C VAL A 209 10.03 -4.75 -2.04
N ALA A 210 10.56 -5.07 -3.23
CA ALA A 210 9.79 -5.10 -4.48
C ALA A 210 9.92 -6.46 -5.17
N PRO A 211 9.19 -7.49 -4.73
CA PRO A 211 9.23 -8.79 -5.39
C PRO A 211 8.56 -8.73 -6.78
N PRO A 212 8.91 -9.65 -7.71
CA PRO A 212 8.33 -9.69 -9.06
C PRO A 212 6.80 -9.69 -9.07
N ALA A 213 6.15 -10.39 -8.14
CA ALA A 213 4.70 -10.42 -8.02
C ALA A 213 4.05 -9.05 -7.76
N LEU A 214 4.82 -8.03 -7.32
CA LEU A 214 4.33 -6.65 -7.23
C LEU A 214 3.98 -6.07 -8.61
N ALA A 215 4.81 -6.32 -9.62
CA ALA A 215 4.54 -5.89 -11.00
C ALA A 215 3.33 -6.62 -11.59
N ASP A 216 3.21 -7.93 -11.32
CA ASP A 216 2.05 -8.73 -11.74
C ASP A 216 0.76 -8.18 -11.11
N PHE A 217 0.78 -7.85 -9.82
CA PHE A 217 -0.36 -7.24 -9.13
C PHE A 217 -0.75 -5.89 -9.72
N ARG A 218 0.21 -5.02 -10.01
CA ARG A 218 -0.07 -3.70 -10.63
C ARG A 218 -0.75 -3.86 -11.99
N THR A 219 -0.29 -4.80 -12.80
CA THR A 219 -0.88 -5.08 -14.10
C THR A 219 -2.30 -5.63 -13.96
N TRP A 220 -2.48 -6.61 -13.08
CA TRP A 220 -3.77 -7.23 -12.82
C TRP A 220 -4.81 -6.22 -12.30
N ILE A 221 -4.47 -5.38 -11.30
CA ILE A 221 -5.41 -4.42 -10.72
C ILE A 221 -5.84 -3.33 -11.72
N GLN A 222 -4.93 -2.92 -12.62
CA GLN A 222 -5.26 -1.99 -13.70
C GLN A 222 -6.26 -2.61 -14.70
N GLN A 223 -6.04 -3.85 -15.09
CA GLN A 223 -6.95 -4.58 -15.98
C GLN A 223 -8.32 -4.80 -15.33
N TRP A 224 -8.33 -5.19 -14.06
CA TRP A 224 -9.55 -5.34 -13.29
C TRP A 224 -10.35 -4.03 -13.21
N ALA A 225 -9.69 -2.91 -12.88
CA ALA A 225 -10.33 -1.60 -12.81
C ALA A 225 -10.92 -1.17 -14.17
N ALA A 226 -10.19 -1.39 -15.27
CA ALA A 226 -10.67 -1.10 -16.62
C ALA A 226 -11.92 -1.95 -16.98
N GLN A 227 -11.93 -3.23 -16.63
CA GLN A 227 -13.09 -4.11 -16.83
C GLN A 227 -14.31 -3.63 -16.04
N GLN A 228 -14.14 -3.23 -14.78
CA GLN A 228 -15.23 -2.70 -13.95
C GLN A 228 -15.82 -1.42 -14.55
N GLN A 229 -14.98 -0.51 -15.06
CA GLN A 229 -15.43 0.71 -15.72
C GLN A 229 -16.23 0.39 -17.00
N GLN A 230 -15.78 -0.57 -17.81
CA GLN A 230 -16.49 -0.98 -19.02
C GLN A 230 -17.86 -1.60 -18.69
N GLN A 231 -17.92 -2.46 -17.66
CA GLN A 231 -19.17 -3.07 -17.20
C GLN A 231 -20.15 -2.03 -16.69
N ALA A 232 -19.68 -1.06 -15.89
CA ALA A 232 -20.50 0.04 -15.39
C ALA A 232 -21.04 0.92 -16.55
N ALA A 233 -20.21 1.24 -17.54
CA ALA A 233 -20.63 1.99 -18.73
C ALA A 233 -21.66 1.23 -19.56
N ALA A 234 -21.48 -0.07 -19.77
CA ALA A 234 -22.43 -0.92 -20.49
C ALA A 234 -23.78 -1.02 -19.75
N ALA A 235 -23.75 -1.14 -18.41
CA ALA A 235 -24.97 -1.17 -17.60
C ALA A 235 -25.77 0.15 -17.67
N GLN A 236 -25.07 1.28 -17.74
CA GLN A 236 -25.72 2.60 -17.92
C GLN A 236 -26.33 2.78 -19.30
N GLN A 237 -25.76 2.17 -20.35
CA GLN A 237 -26.30 2.22 -21.73
C GLN A 237 -27.47 1.27 -21.95
N ALA A 238 -27.57 0.19 -21.17
CA ALA A 238 -28.64 -0.81 -21.29
C ALA A 238 -30.02 -0.34 -20.80
N GLY A 239 -30.18 0.86 -20.22
CA GLY A 239 -31.43 1.55 -19.89
C GLY A 239 -32.51 0.71 -19.15
N PRO A 240 -33.49 1.34 -18.49
CA PRO A 240 -34.58 0.61 -17.81
C PRO A 240 -35.64 -0.02 -18.74
N ASP A 241 -35.51 0.05 -20.06
CA ASP A 241 -36.55 -0.32 -21.05
C ASP A 241 -36.72 -1.84 -21.33
N ALA A 242 -36.03 -2.71 -20.64
CA ALA A 242 -36.09 -4.16 -20.90
C ALA A 242 -37.10 -4.97 -20.02
N VAL A 243 -37.97 -4.32 -19.25
CA VAL A 243 -38.87 -5.00 -18.30
C VAL A 243 -40.37 -4.85 -18.61
N GLU A 244 -40.76 -4.28 -19.77
CA GLU A 244 -42.20 -4.18 -20.14
C GLU A 244 -42.50 -4.85 -21.49
N SER A 245 -42.38 -6.17 -21.55
CA SER A 245 -43.08 -6.97 -22.59
C SER A 245 -43.37 -8.38 -22.06
N GLY A 246 -44.09 -8.46 -20.94
CA GLY A 246 -44.78 -9.67 -20.50
C GLY A 246 -46.24 -9.56 -20.92
N GLU A 247 -46.57 -10.10 -22.11
CA GLU A 247 -47.94 -10.31 -22.54
C GLU A 247 -48.74 -11.08 -21.48
N GLU A 248 -49.90 -10.51 -21.07
CA GLU A 248 -50.95 -11.26 -20.41
C GLU A 248 -51.58 -12.20 -21.45
N PRO A 249 -51.78 -13.51 -21.18
CA PRO A 249 -52.64 -14.35 -21.95
C PRO A 249 -54.09 -14.20 -21.42
N GLY A 250 -54.99 -13.81 -22.31
CA GLY A 250 -56.43 -13.82 -22.11
C GLY A 250 -57.04 -15.21 -22.01
#